data_c621b87ee824ee9cf187de941a6c619e
#
_entry.id   c621b87ee824ee9cf187de941a6c619e
#
_cell.length_a   1.000
_cell.length_b   1.000
_cell.length_c   1.000
_cell.angle_alpha   90.00
_cell.angle_beta   90.00
_cell.angle_gamma   90.00
#
_symmetry.space_group_name_H-M   'P 1'
#
loop_
_entity.id
_entity.type
_entity.pdbx_description
1 polymer ?
#
loop_
_entity_poly.entity_id
_entity_poly.type
_entity_poly.pdbx_seq_one_letter_code
_entity_poly.pdbx_strand_id
1 'polypeptide(L)'
;MAVTTTIDEYNTVSETLSADVANINMGSDDSSEIVPATYPITAHATIFGFEKWIQMNMVGVDNKVDNLQVWLSAGTLDGEADLKASTRTATQTGYLNPTFGTPTQLVSTDASWDIEEADPGEANLGIGGALAGNITTDGVSDYLVLQYQPTASHPAGDIGQLTLTFQWDEQ
;
A
#
# COMPACT_ATOMS: atom_id res chain seq x y z
N MET A 1 -6.41 -8.52 25.68
CA MET A 1 -5.66 -7.22 25.59
C MET A 1 -5.92 -6.71 24.18
N ALA A 2 -6.04 -5.39 23.97
CA ALA A 2 -6.25 -4.91 22.59
C ALA A 2 -4.97 -5.14 21.76
N VAL A 3 -5.14 -5.55 20.53
CA VAL A 3 -4.02 -5.70 19.58
C VAL A 3 -3.42 -4.33 19.28
N THR A 4 -2.11 -4.26 19.33
CA THR A 4 -1.35 -3.07 18.91
C THR A 4 -0.87 -3.29 17.49
N THR A 5 -1.09 -2.30 16.62
CA THR A 5 -0.70 -2.38 15.22
C THR A 5 0.28 -1.27 14.86
N THR A 6 1.24 -1.60 13.99
CA THR A 6 2.11 -0.67 13.30
C THR A 6 2.04 -0.91 11.79
N ILE A 7 2.36 0.09 11.02
CA ILE A 7 2.46 -0.03 9.56
C ILE A 7 3.94 -0.01 9.18
N ASP A 8 4.37 -1.08 8.57
CA ASP A 8 5.75 -1.28 8.13
C ASP A 8 5.83 -1.07 6.61
N GLU A 9 6.81 -0.32 6.13
CA GLU A 9 7.07 -0.08 4.71
C GLU A 9 8.35 -0.80 4.28
N TYR A 10 8.31 -1.45 3.13
CA TYR A 10 9.45 -2.14 2.53
C TYR A 10 9.81 -1.48 1.21
N ASN A 11 11.07 -1.14 1.05
CA ASN A 11 11.58 -0.42 -0.11
C ASN A 11 12.76 -1.19 -0.74
N THR A 12 13.03 -0.90 -1.99
CA THR A 12 14.10 -1.45 -2.81
C THR A 12 13.96 -2.97 -3.08
N VAL A 13 14.68 -3.43 -4.08
CA VAL A 13 14.76 -4.88 -4.41
C VAL A 13 15.31 -5.75 -3.26
N SER A 14 15.87 -5.13 -2.24
CA SER A 14 16.40 -5.80 -1.04
C SER A 14 15.37 -5.86 0.08
N GLU A 15 14.14 -5.37 -0.15
CA GLU A 15 13.07 -5.33 0.85
C GLU A 15 13.52 -4.70 2.18
N THR A 16 14.13 -3.51 2.06
CA THR A 16 14.62 -2.78 3.23
C THR A 16 13.44 -2.30 4.07
N LEU A 17 13.37 -2.79 5.29
CA LEU A 17 12.30 -2.47 6.24
C LEU A 17 12.46 -1.08 6.83
N SER A 18 11.37 -0.31 6.79
CA SER A 18 11.15 0.89 7.59
C SER A 18 9.93 0.62 8.49
N ALA A 19 10.17 0.39 9.77
CA ALA A 19 9.13 0.01 10.71
C ALA A 19 8.37 1.23 11.24
N ASP A 20 7.08 1.03 11.53
CA ASP A 20 6.19 2.02 12.18
C ASP A 20 6.16 3.38 11.43
N VAL A 21 5.97 3.32 10.12
CA VAL A 21 5.90 4.54 9.30
C VAL A 21 4.59 5.29 9.53
N ALA A 22 4.69 6.61 9.73
CA ALA A 22 3.52 7.47 9.88
C ALA A 22 2.98 7.98 8.53
N ASN A 23 3.81 7.97 7.49
CA ASN A 23 3.47 8.47 6.16
C ASN A 23 4.05 7.57 5.08
N ILE A 24 3.25 7.30 4.08
CA ILE A 24 3.65 6.58 2.87
C ILE A 24 3.66 7.59 1.73
N ASN A 25 4.82 8.13 1.41
CA ASN A 25 4.96 9.15 0.39
C ASN A 25 5.23 8.53 -0.98
N MET A 26 4.36 8.80 -1.94
CA MET A 26 4.52 8.38 -3.34
C MET A 26 5.48 9.31 -4.07
N GLY A 27 6.32 8.75 -4.94
CA GLY A 27 7.28 9.56 -5.70
C GLY A 27 8.07 8.77 -6.73
N SER A 28 9.07 9.44 -7.29
CA SER A 28 9.99 8.89 -8.28
C SER A 28 11.28 8.33 -7.65
N ASP A 29 11.26 7.99 -6.37
CA ASP A 29 12.34 7.33 -5.64
C ASP A 29 11.79 6.20 -4.79
N ASP A 30 12.57 5.14 -4.64
CA ASP A 30 12.20 3.93 -3.93
C ASP A 30 12.85 3.91 -2.54
N SER A 31 12.46 4.85 -1.72
CA SER A 31 12.85 4.91 -0.31
C SER A 31 11.66 5.34 0.55
N SER A 32 11.70 5.00 1.83
CA SER A 32 10.72 5.49 2.80
C SER A 32 10.91 6.99 3.03
N GLU A 33 9.85 7.64 3.48
CA GLU A 33 9.88 9.05 3.90
C GLU A 33 10.42 10.02 2.84
N ILE A 34 10.26 9.70 1.55
CA ILE A 34 10.68 10.62 0.49
C ILE A 34 9.96 11.96 0.61
N VAL A 35 10.62 13.01 0.13
CA VAL A 35 10.01 14.33 -0.01
C VAL A 35 9.45 14.45 -1.43
N PRO A 36 8.12 14.44 -1.63
CA PRO A 36 7.52 14.41 -2.98
C PRO A 36 7.98 15.57 -3.87
N ALA A 37 8.20 16.76 -3.30
CA ALA A 37 8.71 17.91 -4.03
C ALA A 37 10.13 17.70 -4.58
N THR A 38 10.93 16.82 -3.98
CA THR A 38 12.28 16.47 -4.45
C THR A 38 12.23 15.34 -5.47
N TYR A 39 11.27 14.44 -5.32
CA TYR A 39 11.09 13.25 -6.16
C TYR A 39 9.69 13.23 -6.80
N PRO A 40 9.36 14.22 -7.64
CA PRO A 40 8.04 14.30 -8.25
C PRO A 40 7.82 13.17 -9.26
N ILE A 41 6.59 12.70 -9.34
CA ILE A 41 6.16 11.81 -10.42
C ILE A 41 5.77 12.68 -11.61
N THR A 42 6.34 12.38 -12.77
CA THR A 42 5.99 13.09 -14.00
C THR A 42 4.62 12.64 -14.50
N ALA A 43 3.70 13.58 -14.72
CA ALA A 43 2.41 13.28 -15.35
C ALA A 43 2.62 12.77 -16.78
N HIS A 44 2.37 11.48 -16.98
CA HIS A 44 2.54 10.82 -18.26
C HIS A 44 1.79 9.47 -18.26
N ALA A 45 1.24 9.07 -19.40
CA ALA A 45 0.44 7.85 -19.52
C ALA A 45 1.19 6.54 -19.21
N THR A 46 2.52 6.57 -19.11
CA THR A 46 3.35 5.39 -18.88
C THR A 46 4.45 5.61 -17.84
N ILE A 47 4.37 6.69 -17.06
CA ILE A 47 5.31 6.96 -15.96
C ILE A 47 4.50 6.93 -14.66
N PHE A 48 4.85 6.01 -13.79
CA PHE A 48 4.18 5.76 -12.52
C PHE A 48 5.14 6.03 -11.36
N GLY A 49 4.61 6.20 -10.16
CA GLY A 49 5.40 6.21 -8.95
C GLY A 49 6.04 4.84 -8.69
N PHE A 50 7.04 4.82 -7.82
CA PHE A 50 7.53 3.54 -7.31
C PHE A 50 6.44 2.84 -6.50
N GLU A 51 6.41 1.52 -6.56
CA GLU A 51 5.57 0.71 -5.69
C GLU A 51 5.97 0.92 -4.22
N LYS A 52 4.98 1.01 -3.37
CA LYS A 52 5.14 1.02 -1.92
C LYS A 52 4.56 -0.27 -1.36
N TRP A 53 5.39 -1.04 -0.71
CA TRP A 53 5.01 -2.32 -0.13
C TRP A 53 4.85 -2.15 1.36
N ILE A 54 3.66 -2.32 1.84
CA ILE A 54 3.32 -2.12 3.25
C ILE A 54 2.68 -3.36 3.84
N GLN A 55 2.96 -3.58 5.11
CA GLN A 55 2.33 -4.62 5.93
C GLN A 55 1.80 -4.01 7.22
N MET A 56 0.70 -4.52 7.69
CA MET A 56 0.24 -4.27 9.05
C MET A 56 0.87 -5.31 9.97
N ASN A 57 1.67 -4.85 10.92
CA ASN A 57 2.26 -5.68 11.96
C ASN A 57 1.38 -5.64 13.21
N MET A 58 1.01 -6.78 13.74
CA MET A 58 0.04 -6.96 14.83
C MET A 58 0.70 -7.67 15.98
N VAL A 59 0.67 -7.04 17.16
CA VAL A 59 1.29 -7.51 18.38
C VAL A 59 0.26 -7.57 19.53
N GLY A 60 0.34 -8.57 20.36
CA GLY A 60 -0.58 -8.81 21.47
C GLY A 60 -1.87 -9.51 21.02
N VAL A 61 -1.79 -10.33 19.98
CA VAL A 61 -2.91 -11.13 19.51
C VAL A 61 -3.16 -12.26 20.52
N ASP A 62 -4.23 -12.13 21.30
CA ASP A 62 -4.56 -13.06 22.38
C ASP A 62 -5.42 -14.24 21.90
N ASN A 63 -6.24 -14.05 20.87
CA ASN A 63 -7.17 -15.07 20.39
C ASN A 63 -7.16 -15.15 18.86
N LYS A 64 -7.81 -14.20 18.18
CA LYS A 64 -7.85 -14.19 16.71
C LYS A 64 -7.97 -12.77 16.17
N VAL A 65 -7.27 -12.51 15.08
CA VAL A 65 -7.47 -11.35 14.21
C VAL A 65 -7.77 -11.83 12.80
N ASP A 66 -8.81 -11.32 12.19
CA ASP A 66 -9.21 -11.59 10.80
C ASP A 66 -9.94 -10.38 10.19
N ASN A 67 -10.51 -10.57 8.99
CA ASN A 67 -11.30 -9.57 8.28
C ASN A 67 -10.58 -8.23 8.10
N LEU A 68 -9.33 -8.29 7.64
CA LEU A 68 -8.53 -7.07 7.40
C LEU A 68 -9.08 -6.27 6.22
N GLN A 69 -9.30 -4.99 6.47
CA GLN A 69 -9.83 -4.05 5.50
C GLN A 69 -8.92 -2.83 5.39
N VAL A 70 -8.81 -2.27 4.20
CA VAL A 70 -8.07 -1.04 3.93
C VAL A 70 -8.79 -0.19 2.89
N TRP A 71 -8.88 1.11 3.13
CA TRP A 71 -9.49 2.08 2.20
C TRP A 71 -8.98 3.50 2.42
N LEU A 72 -9.28 4.40 1.50
CA LEU A 72 -9.07 5.83 1.66
C LEU A 72 -10.25 6.40 2.45
N SER A 73 -9.99 6.83 3.66
CA SER A 73 -11.03 7.42 4.55
C SER A 73 -11.09 8.93 4.49
N ALA A 74 -10.08 9.59 3.93
CA ALA A 74 -10.05 11.02 3.69
C ALA A 74 -9.10 11.38 2.55
N GLY A 75 -9.33 12.54 1.96
CA GLY A 75 -8.72 12.99 0.73
C GLY A 75 -9.50 12.49 -0.48
N THR A 76 -9.18 12.99 -1.65
CA THR A 76 -9.79 12.58 -2.91
C THR A 76 -8.71 12.51 -3.97
N LEU A 77 -8.65 11.41 -4.69
CA LEU A 77 -7.89 11.33 -5.93
C LEU A 77 -8.60 12.20 -6.97
N ASP A 78 -7.87 13.00 -7.70
CA ASP A 78 -8.49 13.67 -8.84
C ASP A 78 -8.72 12.65 -9.97
N GLY A 79 -9.70 12.90 -10.82
CA GLY A 79 -10.09 11.98 -11.89
C GLY A 79 -9.03 11.76 -12.99
N GLU A 80 -7.83 12.33 -12.82
CA GLU A 80 -6.70 12.22 -13.74
C GLU A 80 -5.59 11.32 -13.19
N ALA A 81 -5.83 10.69 -12.04
CA ALA A 81 -4.87 9.76 -11.45
C ALA A 81 -5.57 8.67 -10.65
N ASP A 82 -4.92 7.52 -10.61
CA ASP A 82 -5.35 6.36 -9.84
C ASP A 82 -4.32 6.05 -8.76
N LEU A 83 -4.79 5.64 -7.61
CA LEU A 83 -3.97 4.91 -6.64
C LEU A 83 -4.32 3.43 -6.77
N LYS A 84 -3.51 2.71 -7.50
CA LYS A 84 -3.66 1.27 -7.66
C LYS A 84 -3.17 0.54 -6.42
N ALA A 85 -3.88 -0.47 -6.04
CA ALA A 85 -3.52 -1.37 -4.95
C ALA A 85 -3.48 -2.82 -5.44
N SER A 86 -2.65 -3.62 -4.79
CA SER A 86 -2.60 -5.06 -4.97
C SER A 86 -2.14 -5.70 -3.68
N THR A 87 -2.72 -6.85 -3.35
CA THR A 87 -2.28 -7.66 -2.22
C THR A 87 -1.33 -8.75 -2.70
N ARG A 88 -0.28 -9.00 -1.91
CA ARG A 88 0.64 -10.11 -2.13
C ARG A 88 0.84 -10.89 -0.83
N THR A 89 1.18 -12.15 -0.95
CA THR A 89 1.43 -12.97 0.23
C THR A 89 2.70 -12.54 0.95
N ALA A 90 2.72 -12.66 2.27
CA ALA A 90 3.90 -12.38 3.08
C ALA A 90 5.14 -13.19 2.69
N THR A 91 4.96 -14.28 1.94
CA THR A 91 6.06 -15.13 1.44
C THR A 91 6.53 -14.75 0.04
N GLN A 92 5.90 -13.80 -0.61
CA GLN A 92 6.28 -13.37 -1.94
C GLN A 92 7.53 -12.50 -1.86
N THR A 93 8.64 -13.04 -2.31
CA THR A 93 9.90 -12.31 -2.46
C THR A 93 9.97 -11.66 -3.83
N GLY A 94 10.59 -10.52 -3.90
CA GLY A 94 10.79 -9.81 -5.16
C GLY A 94 9.93 -8.57 -5.29
N TYR A 95 10.58 -7.47 -5.14
CA TYR A 95 10.05 -6.14 -5.29
C TYR A 95 10.22 -5.69 -6.73
N LEU A 96 9.14 -5.28 -7.38
CA LEU A 96 9.20 -4.78 -8.75
C LEU A 96 9.44 -3.28 -8.72
N ASN A 97 10.70 -2.87 -8.79
CA ASN A 97 11.02 -1.47 -8.99
C ASN A 97 10.66 -1.03 -10.40
N PRO A 98 9.82 -0.01 -10.58
CA PRO A 98 9.71 0.65 -11.87
C PRO A 98 11.09 1.20 -12.26
N THR A 99 11.51 0.93 -13.48
CA THR A 99 12.73 1.57 -14.01
C THR A 99 12.44 3.05 -14.21
N PHE A 100 13.29 3.92 -13.69
CA PHE A 100 13.17 5.37 -13.89
C PHE A 100 13.07 5.70 -15.40
N GLY A 101 12.08 6.50 -15.78
CA GLY A 101 11.81 6.84 -17.18
C GLY A 101 10.99 5.82 -17.97
N THR A 102 10.89 4.58 -17.50
CA THR A 102 10.00 3.55 -18.06
C THR A 102 9.38 2.73 -16.93
N PRO A 103 8.65 3.36 -16.01
CA PRO A 103 8.07 2.65 -14.88
C PRO A 103 7.05 1.63 -15.38
N THR A 104 7.16 0.43 -14.87
CA THR A 104 6.23 -0.65 -15.19
C THR A 104 4.95 -0.41 -14.41
N GLN A 105 3.82 -0.49 -15.08
CA GLN A 105 2.51 -0.47 -14.41
C GLN A 105 2.49 -1.58 -13.34
N LEU A 106 1.86 -1.31 -12.21
CA LEU A 106 1.67 -2.28 -11.16
C LEU A 106 1.17 -3.59 -11.75
N VAL A 107 2.05 -4.57 -11.76
CA VAL A 107 1.77 -5.91 -12.24
C VAL A 107 1.83 -6.82 -11.03
N SER A 108 0.69 -7.24 -10.59
CA SER A 108 0.57 -8.29 -9.58
C SER A 108 0.09 -9.55 -10.28
N THR A 109 0.52 -10.69 -9.82
CA THR A 109 -0.15 -11.96 -10.13
C THR A 109 -1.55 -12.00 -9.51
N ASP A 110 -1.75 -11.17 -8.53
CA ASP A 110 -3.04 -10.88 -7.92
C ASP A 110 -3.69 -9.70 -8.64
N ALA A 111 -5.00 -9.64 -8.68
CA ALA A 111 -5.70 -8.56 -9.35
C ALA A 111 -5.33 -7.21 -8.71
N SER A 112 -4.86 -6.27 -9.51
CA SER A 112 -4.75 -4.89 -9.09
C SER A 112 -6.13 -4.23 -9.15
N TRP A 113 -6.42 -3.37 -8.19
CA TRP A 113 -7.69 -2.64 -8.08
C TRP A 113 -7.41 -1.20 -7.67
N ASP A 114 -8.34 -0.31 -7.97
CA ASP A 114 -8.32 1.02 -7.42
C ASP A 114 -8.65 0.97 -5.94
N ILE A 115 -7.88 1.67 -5.11
CA ILE A 115 -8.18 1.70 -3.68
C ILE A 115 -9.56 2.33 -3.47
N GLU A 116 -10.38 1.67 -2.68
CA GLU A 116 -11.73 2.15 -2.40
C GLU A 116 -11.71 3.45 -1.58
N GLU A 117 -12.65 4.36 -1.86
CA GLU A 117 -12.84 5.62 -1.12
C GLU A 117 -13.90 5.49 -0.01
N ALA A 118 -14.27 4.27 0.34
CA ALA A 118 -15.23 3.96 1.40
C ALA A 118 -14.88 2.61 2.03
N ASP A 119 -15.37 2.40 3.26
CA ASP A 119 -15.29 1.12 3.95
C ASP A 119 -15.82 -0.01 3.05
N PRO A 120 -14.99 -1.00 2.69
CA PRO A 120 -15.39 -2.10 1.81
C PRO A 120 -16.44 -3.04 2.42
N GLY A 121 -16.58 -3.03 3.74
CA GLY A 121 -17.53 -3.89 4.46
C GLY A 121 -17.11 -5.35 4.56
N GLU A 122 -16.06 -5.76 3.88
CA GLU A 122 -15.49 -7.12 3.90
C GLU A 122 -13.99 -7.08 3.67
N ALA A 123 -13.28 -8.15 4.02
CA ALA A 123 -11.83 -8.24 3.89
C ALA A 123 -11.36 -7.99 2.45
N ASN A 124 -10.45 -7.03 2.28
CA ASN A 124 -9.75 -6.76 1.03
C ASN A 124 -8.22 -6.78 1.16
N LEU A 125 -7.71 -7.04 2.37
CA LEU A 125 -6.30 -7.29 2.65
C LEU A 125 -6.17 -8.68 3.30
N GLY A 126 -5.28 -9.50 2.76
CA GLY A 126 -5.16 -10.89 3.17
C GLY A 126 -4.26 -11.12 4.38
N ILE A 127 -4.33 -12.35 4.89
CA ILE A 127 -3.38 -12.92 5.86
C ILE A 127 -2.99 -14.31 5.36
N GLY A 128 -1.70 -14.54 5.19
CA GLY A 128 -1.18 -15.83 4.76
C GLY A 128 -1.61 -16.28 3.36
N GLY A 129 -1.89 -15.31 2.49
CA GLY A 129 -2.28 -15.53 1.10
C GLY A 129 -3.78 -15.69 0.87
N ALA A 130 -4.62 -15.41 1.86
CA ALA A 130 -6.07 -15.52 1.74
C ALA A 130 -6.79 -14.33 2.37
N LEU A 131 -7.79 -13.76 1.68
CA LEU A 131 -8.62 -12.68 2.23
C LEU A 131 -9.36 -13.11 3.50
N ALA A 132 -9.83 -14.34 3.56
CA ALA A 132 -10.44 -14.94 4.76
C ALA A 132 -9.39 -15.54 5.72
N GLY A 133 -8.13 -15.14 5.60
CA GLY A 133 -7.06 -15.58 6.49
C GLY A 133 -7.20 -15.01 7.90
N ASN A 134 -6.51 -15.63 8.85
CA ASN A 134 -6.48 -15.14 10.22
C ASN A 134 -5.12 -15.44 10.86
N ILE A 135 -4.82 -14.72 11.94
CA ILE A 135 -3.73 -15.04 12.86
C ILE A 135 -4.26 -15.23 14.28
N THR A 136 -3.62 -16.09 15.03
CA THR A 136 -3.94 -16.41 16.44
C THR A 136 -2.77 -16.10 17.38
N THR A 137 -1.71 -15.56 16.88
CA THR A 137 -0.52 -15.09 17.59
C THR A 137 0.00 -13.83 16.87
N ASP A 138 0.95 -13.15 17.44
CA ASP A 138 1.60 -12.01 16.79
C ASP A 138 2.03 -12.34 15.36
N GLY A 139 1.83 -11.41 14.43
CA GLY A 139 2.09 -11.65 13.02
C GLY A 139 1.85 -10.45 12.16
N VAL A 140 1.86 -10.67 10.85
CA VAL A 140 1.72 -9.60 9.84
C VAL A 140 0.61 -9.94 8.83
N SER A 141 0.04 -8.90 8.24
CA SER A 141 -0.82 -9.04 7.06
C SER A 141 -0.01 -9.52 5.84
N ASP A 142 -0.71 -9.88 4.77
CA ASP A 142 -0.09 -9.92 3.45
C ASP A 142 0.37 -8.49 3.05
N TYR A 143 1.22 -8.38 2.03
CA TYR A 143 1.62 -7.08 1.52
C TYR A 143 0.44 -6.39 0.83
N LEU A 144 0.20 -5.15 1.21
CA LEU A 144 -0.51 -4.18 0.39
C LEU A 144 0.52 -3.44 -0.46
N VAL A 145 0.42 -3.56 -1.77
CA VAL A 145 1.30 -2.86 -2.70
C VAL A 145 0.53 -1.69 -3.30
N LEU A 146 1.02 -0.49 -3.13
CA LEU A 146 0.42 0.73 -3.64
C LEU A 146 1.28 1.33 -4.75
N GLN A 147 0.65 1.88 -5.78
CA GLN A 147 1.31 2.63 -6.82
C GLN A 147 0.44 3.78 -7.31
N TYR A 148 1.01 4.96 -7.33
CA TYR A 148 0.37 6.14 -7.94
C TYR A 148 0.58 6.15 -9.44
N GLN A 149 -0.51 6.25 -10.20
CA GLN A 149 -0.53 6.19 -11.66
C GLN A 149 -1.22 7.43 -12.24
N PRO A 150 -0.48 8.53 -12.46
CA PRO A 150 -1.05 9.72 -13.10
C PRO A 150 -1.32 9.46 -14.58
N THR A 151 -2.33 10.12 -15.14
CA THR A 151 -2.55 10.16 -16.58
C THR A 151 -1.68 11.23 -17.25
N ALA A 152 -1.64 11.22 -18.60
CA ALA A 152 -0.91 12.23 -19.35
C ALA A 152 -1.51 13.65 -19.21
N SER A 153 -2.76 13.74 -18.83
CA SER A 153 -3.50 14.99 -18.64
C SER A 153 -3.48 15.51 -17.21
N HIS A 154 -2.85 14.74 -16.29
CA HIS A 154 -2.78 15.15 -14.90
C HIS A 154 -2.12 16.53 -14.75
N PRO A 155 -2.79 17.49 -14.10
CA PRO A 155 -2.22 18.82 -13.90
C PRO A 155 -0.95 18.73 -13.04
N ALA A 156 0.00 19.61 -13.29
CA ALA A 156 1.16 19.73 -12.41
C ALA A 156 0.73 20.32 -11.06
N GLY A 157 1.14 19.70 -9.98
CA GLY A 157 0.83 20.17 -8.63
C GLY A 157 0.93 19.03 -7.61
N ASP A 158 0.71 19.37 -6.35
CA ASP A 158 0.61 18.39 -5.29
C ASP A 158 -0.81 17.81 -5.28
N ILE A 159 -0.92 16.49 -5.25
CA ILE A 159 -2.13 15.83 -4.78
C ILE A 159 -2.22 16.04 -3.27
N GLY A 160 -3.40 16.35 -2.80
CA GLY A 160 -3.65 16.52 -1.37
C GLY A 160 -3.27 15.27 -0.58
N GLN A 161 -3.14 15.43 0.71
CA GLN A 161 -2.90 14.29 1.60
C GLN A 161 -4.08 13.32 1.53
N LEU A 162 -3.78 12.05 1.30
CA LEU A 162 -4.72 10.94 1.38
C LEU A 162 -4.54 10.23 2.72
N THR A 163 -5.62 9.73 3.30
CA THR A 163 -5.58 8.96 4.54
C THR A 163 -6.04 7.53 4.28
N LEU A 164 -5.14 6.58 4.49
CA LEU A 164 -5.49 5.16 4.53
C LEU A 164 -6.00 4.80 5.92
N THR A 165 -7.10 4.07 5.96
CA THR A 165 -7.61 3.45 7.19
C THR A 165 -7.46 1.94 7.07
N PHE A 166 -6.98 1.34 8.14
CA PHE A 166 -6.92 -0.11 8.32
C PHE A 166 -7.90 -0.50 9.42
N GLN A 167 -8.64 -1.54 9.20
CA GLN A 167 -9.60 -2.11 10.15
C GLN A 167 -9.46 -3.63 10.20
N TRP A 168 -9.78 -4.21 11.32
CA TRP A 168 -9.79 -5.66 11.53
C TRP A 168 -10.80 -6.05 12.58
N ASP A 169 -11.16 -7.31 12.60
CA ASP A 169 -11.93 -7.93 13.67
C ASP A 169 -10.98 -8.62 14.66
N GLU A 170 -11.19 -8.35 15.94
CA GLU A 170 -10.48 -8.98 17.06
C GLU A 170 -11.46 -9.82 17.88
N GLN A 171 -11.12 -11.08 18.13
CA GLN A 171 -11.94 -12.03 18.88
C GLN A 171 -11.20 -12.58 20.09
#